data_ac1d3c7df1bc4e28407e69abd39976cd
#
_entry.id   ac1d3c7df1bc4e28407e69abd39976cd
#
_cell.length_a   1.000
_cell.length_b   1.000
_cell.length_c   1.000
_cell.angle_alpha   90.00
_cell.angle_beta   90.00
_cell.angle_gamma   90.00
#
_symmetry.space_group_name_H-M   'P 1'
#
loop_
_entity.id
_entity.type
_entity.pdbx_description
1 polymer ?
#
loop_
_entity_poly.entity_id
_entity_poly.type
_entity_poly.pdbx_seq_one_letter_code
_entity_poly.pdbx_strand_id
1 'polypeptide(L)'
;MKNALPLWKTLALTTMIAIAPIALAQNLPAGVGGYWKITKMHPKKPVATPDCTANPAFFSKMARGSRVLMSDRNIVWGGTSATDPVARVSMVDPAEFSAHHSQAGATMHELSLDRGSKVEVITLGAPGTLPFDTVVLLDPSRIYFERCGIFMEAVHDSGFVAPPLR
;
A
#
# COMPACT_ATOMS: atom_id res chain seq x y z
N MET A 1 -40.84 -50.23 -42.39
CA MET A 1 -40.28 -48.95 -42.76
C MET A 1 -40.70 -47.93 -41.76
N LYS A 2 -39.82 -47.57 -40.78
CA LYS A 2 -40.06 -46.52 -39.82
C LYS A 2 -38.74 -45.75 -39.67
N ASN A 3 -38.71 -44.54 -40.23
CA ASN A 3 -37.55 -43.62 -40.17
C ASN A 3 -37.51 -42.94 -38.78
N ALA A 4 -36.44 -43.13 -38.06
CA ALA A 4 -36.14 -42.39 -36.85
C ALA A 4 -35.24 -41.19 -37.19
N LEU A 5 -35.69 -39.96 -36.87
CA LEU A 5 -34.97 -38.74 -36.99
C LEU A 5 -34.02 -38.57 -35.77
N PRO A 6 -32.76 -38.13 -35.96
CA PRO A 6 -31.87 -37.85 -34.84
C PRO A 6 -32.18 -36.48 -34.23
N LEU A 7 -32.38 -36.46 -32.90
CA LEU A 7 -32.46 -35.24 -32.10
C LEU A 7 -31.07 -34.59 -32.03
N TRP A 8 -30.90 -33.43 -32.63
CA TRP A 8 -29.74 -32.56 -32.42
C TRP A 8 -29.91 -31.80 -31.11
N LYS A 9 -29.11 -32.19 -30.13
CA LYS A 9 -28.97 -31.45 -28.89
C LYS A 9 -28.05 -30.23 -29.14
N THR A 10 -28.66 -29.07 -29.27
CA THR A 10 -27.96 -27.79 -29.32
C THR A 10 -27.40 -27.48 -27.91
N LEU A 11 -26.10 -27.64 -27.74
CA LEU A 11 -25.40 -27.25 -26.52
C LEU A 11 -25.18 -25.75 -26.58
N ALA A 12 -25.97 -24.98 -25.87
CA ALA A 12 -25.77 -23.54 -25.71
C ALA A 12 -24.58 -23.32 -24.74
N LEU A 13 -23.44 -22.95 -25.28
CA LEU A 13 -22.26 -22.56 -24.54
C LEU A 13 -22.45 -21.13 -24.02
N THR A 14 -22.90 -20.97 -22.79
CA THR A 14 -23.03 -19.67 -22.12
C THR A 14 -21.64 -19.23 -21.66
N THR A 15 -21.00 -18.38 -22.43
CA THR A 15 -19.72 -17.76 -22.06
C THR A 15 -19.99 -16.70 -20.99
N MET A 16 -19.73 -17.02 -19.73
CA MET A 16 -19.69 -16.04 -18.65
C MET A 16 -18.45 -15.17 -18.84
N ILE A 17 -18.64 -13.96 -19.33
CA ILE A 17 -17.60 -12.92 -19.32
C ILE A 17 -17.50 -12.44 -17.88
N ALA A 18 -16.45 -12.86 -17.17
CA ALA A 18 -16.09 -12.31 -15.88
C ALA A 18 -15.60 -10.87 -16.10
N ILE A 19 -16.45 -9.91 -15.83
CA ILE A 19 -16.08 -8.49 -15.79
C ILE A 19 -15.25 -8.31 -14.53
N ALA A 20 -13.92 -8.33 -14.67
CA ALA A 20 -13.03 -7.92 -13.59
C ALA A 20 -13.34 -6.45 -13.24
N PRO A 21 -13.49 -6.10 -11.96
CA PRO A 21 -13.71 -4.71 -11.58
C PRO A 21 -12.49 -3.90 -12.06
N ILE A 22 -12.73 -2.95 -12.95
CA ILE A 22 -11.74 -1.96 -13.35
C ILE A 22 -11.54 -1.07 -12.11
N ALA A 23 -10.47 -1.32 -11.36
CA ALA A 23 -10.05 -0.43 -10.29
C ALA A 23 -9.66 0.90 -10.95
N LEU A 24 -10.53 1.88 -10.87
CA LEU A 24 -10.25 3.23 -11.32
C LEU A 24 -9.08 3.77 -10.49
N ALA A 25 -8.06 4.26 -11.18
CA ALA A 25 -7.00 5.03 -10.55
C ALA A 25 -7.63 6.25 -9.90
N GLN A 26 -7.46 6.39 -8.58
CA GLN A 26 -8.05 7.47 -7.81
C GLN A 26 -6.94 8.40 -7.33
N ASN A 27 -7.31 9.66 -7.07
CA ASN A 27 -6.50 10.56 -6.26
C ASN A 27 -6.30 9.95 -4.87
N LEU A 28 -5.37 10.50 -4.10
CA LEU A 28 -5.16 10.03 -2.72
C LEU A 28 -6.48 10.07 -1.94
N PRO A 29 -6.79 9.04 -1.13
CA PRO A 29 -7.97 9.04 -0.29
C PRO A 29 -8.01 10.25 0.64
N ALA A 30 -9.21 10.73 0.94
CA ALA A 30 -9.41 11.79 1.91
C ALA A 30 -8.75 11.44 3.25
N GLY A 31 -7.99 12.38 3.83
CA GLY A 31 -7.29 12.18 5.11
C GLY A 31 -5.87 11.63 4.99
N VAL A 32 -5.44 11.16 3.80
CA VAL A 32 -4.05 10.71 3.57
C VAL A 32 -3.15 11.87 3.14
N GLY A 33 -3.73 12.92 2.58
CA GLY A 33 -2.99 14.13 2.21
C GLY A 33 -2.45 14.89 3.42
N GLY A 34 -1.30 15.55 3.24
CA GLY A 34 -0.68 16.38 4.27
C GLY A 34 0.76 15.99 4.60
N TYR A 35 1.26 16.51 5.71
CA TYR A 35 2.59 16.17 6.22
C TYR A 35 2.50 15.05 7.26
N TRP A 36 3.36 14.06 7.11
CA TRP A 36 3.46 12.92 7.98
C TRP A 36 4.85 12.82 8.58
N LYS A 37 4.95 12.80 9.90
CA LYS A 37 6.21 12.66 10.61
C LYS A 37 6.45 11.21 10.99
N ILE A 38 7.54 10.61 10.50
CA ILE A 38 7.90 9.24 10.83
C ILE A 38 8.42 9.18 12.27
N THR A 39 7.80 8.33 13.09
CA THR A 39 8.07 8.22 14.53
C THR A 39 8.74 6.92 14.92
N LYS A 40 8.36 5.81 14.25
CA LYS A 40 8.87 4.47 14.56
C LYS A 40 9.11 3.67 13.29
N MET A 41 9.82 2.56 13.46
CA MET A 41 10.03 1.57 12.41
C MET A 41 9.78 0.17 12.97
N HIS A 42 9.12 -0.66 12.18
CA HIS A 42 8.81 -2.04 12.47
C HIS A 42 9.28 -2.95 11.31
N PRO A 43 9.94 -4.07 11.62
CA PRO A 43 10.47 -4.40 12.93
C PRO A 43 11.64 -3.48 13.31
N LYS A 44 11.95 -3.35 14.58
CA LYS A 44 13.11 -2.53 15.05
C LYS A 44 14.43 -2.98 14.45
N LYS A 45 14.55 -4.25 14.12
CA LYS A 45 15.70 -4.88 13.47
C LYS A 45 15.19 -5.70 12.28
N PRO A 46 14.98 -5.07 11.13
CA PRO A 46 14.47 -5.77 9.96
C PRO A 46 15.46 -6.83 9.46
N VAL A 47 14.92 -7.95 9.00
CA VAL A 47 15.67 -9.00 8.33
C VAL A 47 15.76 -8.65 6.85
N ALA A 48 16.92 -8.82 6.23
CA ALA A 48 17.07 -8.64 4.79
C ALA A 48 16.26 -9.71 4.06
N THR A 49 15.51 -9.30 3.06
CA THR A 49 14.76 -10.21 2.19
C THR A 49 15.40 -10.28 0.81
N PRO A 50 15.34 -11.44 0.11
CA PRO A 50 15.95 -11.59 -1.20
C PRO A 50 15.42 -10.61 -2.25
N ASP A 51 14.15 -10.25 -2.13
CA ASP A 51 13.44 -9.41 -3.10
C ASP A 51 13.60 -7.91 -2.81
N CYS A 52 14.26 -7.56 -1.70
CA CYS A 52 14.45 -6.17 -1.31
C CYS A 52 15.92 -5.79 -1.30
N THR A 53 16.34 -5.02 -2.29
CA THR A 53 17.67 -4.39 -2.34
C THR A 53 17.80 -3.20 -1.39
N ALA A 54 16.71 -2.81 -0.72
CA ALA A 54 16.70 -1.70 0.22
C ALA A 54 17.53 -2.05 1.45
N ASN A 55 18.54 -1.22 1.74
CA ASN A 55 19.37 -1.41 2.92
C ASN A 55 18.58 -1.04 4.19
N PRO A 56 18.27 -1.99 5.10
CA PRO A 56 17.54 -1.71 6.32
C PRO A 56 18.18 -0.63 7.21
N ALA A 57 19.51 -0.55 7.20
CA ALA A 57 20.24 0.49 7.93
C ALA A 57 20.01 1.89 7.34
N PHE A 58 19.82 1.99 6.02
CA PHE A 58 19.46 3.22 5.35
C PHE A 58 18.08 3.72 5.83
N PHE A 59 17.08 2.86 5.85
CA PHE A 59 15.76 3.21 6.34
C PHE A 59 15.77 3.65 7.81
N SER A 60 16.48 2.93 8.68
CA SER A 60 16.53 3.28 10.10
C SER A 60 17.21 4.62 10.38
N LYS A 61 18.18 4.99 9.56
CA LYS A 61 18.89 6.27 9.69
C LYS A 61 18.10 7.45 9.11
N MET A 62 17.42 7.23 7.99
CA MET A 62 16.66 8.27 7.27
C MET A 62 15.25 8.48 7.83
N ALA A 63 14.62 7.43 8.36
CA ALA A 63 13.21 7.47 8.65
C ALA A 63 12.84 8.29 9.88
N ARG A 64 13.57 8.09 10.99
CA ARG A 64 13.12 8.67 12.27
C ARG A 64 13.21 10.19 12.28
N GLY A 65 12.07 10.85 12.49
CA GLY A 65 11.94 12.29 12.52
C GLY A 65 11.84 12.97 11.17
N SER A 66 12.00 12.22 10.07
CA SER A 66 11.78 12.74 8.73
C SER A 66 10.29 12.97 8.46
N ARG A 67 10.00 13.81 7.48
CA ARG A 67 8.65 14.12 7.05
C ARG A 67 8.42 13.65 5.62
N VAL A 68 7.20 13.14 5.39
CA VAL A 68 6.67 12.82 4.08
C VAL A 68 5.57 13.81 3.77
N LEU A 69 5.63 14.47 2.64
CA LEU A 69 4.50 15.21 2.08
C LEU A 69 3.72 14.27 1.16
N MET A 70 2.43 14.16 1.38
CA MET A 70 1.50 13.48 0.48
C MET A 70 0.45 14.45 -0.03
N SER A 71 0.30 14.56 -1.33
CA SER A 71 -0.74 15.33 -2.00
C SER A 71 -1.15 14.65 -3.31
N ASP A 72 -2.27 15.05 -3.87
CA ASP A 72 -2.74 14.53 -5.18
C ASP A 72 -1.74 14.80 -6.32
N ARG A 73 -0.88 15.79 -6.17
CA ARG A 73 0.10 16.16 -7.19
C ARG A 73 1.49 15.63 -6.92
N ASN A 74 1.84 15.49 -5.63
CA ASN A 74 3.22 15.15 -5.28
C ASN A 74 3.28 14.32 -4.01
N ILE A 75 4.19 13.37 -4.01
CA ILE A 75 4.67 12.70 -2.80
C ILE A 75 6.16 12.99 -2.69
N VAL A 76 6.59 13.54 -1.56
CA VAL A 76 7.99 13.95 -1.35
C VAL A 76 8.53 13.38 -0.05
N TRP A 77 9.67 12.70 -0.11
CA TRP A 77 10.42 12.24 1.06
C TRP A 77 11.91 12.11 0.77
N GLY A 78 12.74 12.64 1.69
CA GLY A 78 14.19 12.42 1.67
C GLY A 78 14.91 12.88 0.40
N GLY A 79 14.41 13.94 -0.26
CA GLY A 79 14.95 14.43 -1.53
C GLY A 79 14.46 13.69 -2.76
N THR A 80 13.60 12.67 -2.59
CA THR A 80 12.92 11.96 -3.67
C THR A 80 11.50 12.48 -3.81
N SER A 81 11.02 12.61 -5.04
CA SER A 81 9.64 13.02 -5.30
C SER A 81 9.02 12.17 -6.42
N ALA A 82 7.72 11.93 -6.30
CA ALA A 82 6.88 11.43 -7.38
C ALA A 82 5.80 12.47 -7.67
N THR A 83 5.54 12.71 -8.95
CA THR A 83 4.49 13.61 -9.43
C THR A 83 3.28 12.79 -9.88
N ASP A 84 2.09 13.37 -9.71
CA ASP A 84 0.82 12.78 -10.11
C ASP A 84 0.69 11.29 -9.68
N PRO A 85 0.80 11.02 -8.37
CA PRO A 85 0.74 9.65 -7.86
C PRO A 85 -0.64 9.06 -8.15
N VAL A 86 -0.64 7.81 -8.61
CA VAL A 86 -1.86 7.03 -8.79
C VAL A 86 -2.03 6.14 -7.57
N ALA A 87 -3.16 6.26 -6.89
CA ALA A 87 -3.47 5.46 -5.71
C ALA A 87 -4.53 4.39 -6.01
N ARG A 88 -4.37 3.21 -5.43
CA ARG A 88 -5.38 2.15 -5.37
C ARG A 88 -5.66 1.80 -3.93
N VAL A 89 -6.91 1.92 -3.52
CA VAL A 89 -7.34 1.50 -2.18
C VAL A 89 -7.88 0.08 -2.25
N SER A 90 -7.48 -0.74 -1.30
CA SER A 90 -7.98 -2.09 -1.12
C SER A 90 -8.19 -2.41 0.36
N MET A 91 -9.14 -3.29 0.64
CA MET A 91 -9.39 -3.82 1.97
C MET A 91 -8.94 -5.28 1.98
N VAL A 92 -7.87 -5.57 2.68
CA VAL A 92 -7.19 -6.87 2.67
C VAL A 92 -7.41 -7.58 4.00
N ASP A 93 -7.58 -8.90 3.97
CA ASP A 93 -7.64 -9.69 5.20
C ASP A 93 -6.29 -9.67 5.93
N PRO A 94 -6.26 -9.58 7.29
CA PRO A 94 -5.01 -9.54 8.04
C PRO A 94 -4.08 -10.71 7.74
N ALA A 95 -4.59 -11.90 7.50
CA ALA A 95 -3.79 -13.07 7.16
C ALA A 95 -3.15 -12.94 5.77
N GLU A 96 -3.91 -12.48 4.78
CA GLU A 96 -3.42 -12.21 3.44
C GLU A 96 -2.38 -11.08 3.45
N PHE A 97 -2.66 -9.99 4.16
CA PHE A 97 -1.71 -8.89 4.34
C PHE A 97 -0.40 -9.38 4.96
N SER A 98 -0.47 -10.19 6.03
CA SER A 98 0.71 -10.76 6.68
C SER A 98 1.56 -11.61 5.73
N ALA A 99 0.92 -12.43 4.91
CA ALA A 99 1.63 -13.29 3.95
C ALA A 99 2.44 -12.49 2.92
N HIS A 100 1.96 -11.32 2.53
CA HIS A 100 2.59 -10.49 1.51
C HIS A 100 3.57 -9.45 2.07
N HIS A 101 3.33 -8.93 3.28
CA HIS A 101 4.03 -7.75 3.78
C HIS A 101 4.89 -7.99 5.04
N SER A 102 4.79 -9.16 5.71
CA SER A 102 5.54 -9.41 6.95
C SER A 102 6.89 -10.10 6.75
N GLN A 103 7.43 -10.10 5.54
CA GLN A 103 8.66 -10.83 5.20
C GLN A 103 9.89 -10.37 6.00
N ALA A 104 9.95 -9.10 6.38
CA ALA A 104 11.05 -8.55 7.16
C ALA A 104 10.93 -8.81 8.68
N GLY A 105 9.94 -9.58 9.12
CA GLY A 105 9.78 -10.01 10.51
C GLY A 105 8.87 -9.16 11.38
N ALA A 106 8.16 -8.13 10.83
CA ALA A 106 7.12 -7.43 11.56
C ALA A 106 5.88 -8.32 11.71
N THR A 107 5.34 -8.43 12.91
CA THR A 107 4.13 -9.21 13.18
C THR A 107 2.89 -8.32 13.11
N MET A 108 1.72 -8.89 12.78
CA MET A 108 0.44 -8.17 12.77
C MET A 108 0.12 -7.57 14.13
N HIS A 109 0.49 -8.26 15.21
CA HIS A 109 0.33 -7.76 16.57
C HIS A 109 1.22 -6.54 16.86
N GLU A 110 2.49 -6.58 16.45
CA GLU A 110 3.43 -5.44 16.59
C GLU A 110 2.93 -4.22 15.82
N LEU A 111 2.31 -4.45 14.65
CA LEU A 111 1.72 -3.40 13.82
C LEU A 111 0.32 -2.97 14.30
N SER A 112 -0.26 -3.64 15.29
CA SER A 112 -1.64 -3.42 15.77
C SER A 112 -2.70 -3.59 14.65
N LEU A 113 -2.42 -4.46 13.68
CA LEU A 113 -3.29 -4.78 12.55
C LEU A 113 -4.09 -6.08 12.74
N ASP A 114 -3.88 -6.79 13.84
CA ASP A 114 -4.57 -8.04 14.20
C ASP A 114 -5.96 -7.82 14.80
N ARG A 115 -6.32 -6.58 15.12
CA ARG A 115 -7.56 -6.23 15.83
C ARG A 115 -8.75 -5.95 14.90
N GLY A 116 -8.48 -5.68 13.64
CA GLY A 116 -9.49 -5.34 12.64
C GLY A 116 -9.91 -6.54 11.80
N SER A 117 -11.10 -6.47 11.20
CA SER A 117 -11.55 -7.48 10.23
C SER A 117 -10.89 -7.32 8.86
N LYS A 118 -10.40 -6.14 8.55
CA LYS A 118 -9.73 -5.79 7.29
C LYS A 118 -8.64 -4.74 7.56
N VAL A 119 -7.61 -4.77 6.71
CA VAL A 119 -6.54 -3.78 6.66
C VAL A 119 -6.78 -2.91 5.44
N GLU A 120 -6.85 -1.60 5.62
CA GLU A 120 -6.95 -0.66 4.51
C GLU A 120 -5.56 -0.36 3.96
N VAL A 121 -5.35 -0.73 2.70
CA VAL A 121 -4.07 -0.64 2.01
C VAL A 121 -4.21 0.26 0.79
N ILE A 122 -3.31 1.22 0.66
CA ILE A 122 -3.19 2.10 -0.50
C ILE A 122 -1.90 1.74 -1.22
N THR A 123 -2.01 1.19 -2.40
CA THR A 123 -0.86 0.95 -3.28
C THR A 123 -0.65 2.17 -4.16
N LEU A 124 0.57 2.70 -4.17
CA LEU A 124 0.95 3.85 -4.98
C LEU A 124 1.53 3.40 -6.33
N GLY A 125 0.97 3.89 -7.40
CA GLY A 125 1.54 3.77 -8.74
C GLY A 125 2.78 4.65 -8.89
N ALA A 126 3.74 4.20 -9.66
CA ALA A 126 5.11 4.68 -9.79
C ALA A 126 6.07 4.10 -8.73
N PRO A 127 5.99 2.77 -8.46
CA PRO A 127 6.96 2.09 -7.61
C PRO A 127 8.36 2.28 -8.22
N GLY A 128 9.31 2.66 -7.43
CA GLY A 128 10.70 2.87 -7.87
C GLY A 128 11.16 4.32 -7.87
N THR A 129 10.26 5.30 -7.92
CA THR A 129 10.57 6.71 -7.71
C THR A 129 10.51 7.10 -6.24
N LEU A 130 9.74 6.36 -5.43
CA LEU A 130 9.61 6.58 -4.00
C LEU A 130 10.28 5.45 -3.21
N PRO A 131 10.77 5.74 -2.02
CA PRO A 131 11.34 4.74 -1.13
C PRO A 131 10.28 3.86 -0.44
N PHE A 132 9.01 4.04 -0.74
CA PHE A 132 7.87 3.18 -0.36
C PHE A 132 6.85 3.18 -1.50
N ASP A 133 6.05 2.14 -1.58
CA ASP A 133 5.01 1.94 -2.60
C ASP A 133 3.65 1.60 -1.99
N THR A 134 3.62 1.40 -0.69
CA THR A 134 2.43 1.00 0.04
C THR A 134 2.23 1.88 1.27
N VAL A 135 1.00 2.30 1.49
CA VAL A 135 0.55 3.01 2.69
C VAL A 135 -0.54 2.18 3.36
N VAL A 136 -0.43 1.97 4.66
CA VAL A 136 -1.44 1.25 5.45
C VAL A 136 -2.08 2.23 6.42
N LEU A 137 -3.40 2.35 6.35
CA LEU A 137 -4.14 3.20 7.27
C LEU A 137 -4.37 2.49 8.59
N LEU A 138 -3.99 3.15 9.69
CA LEU A 138 -4.30 2.68 11.04
C LEU A 138 -5.50 3.43 11.62
N ASP A 139 -5.47 4.74 11.50
CA ASP A 139 -6.51 5.67 11.91
C ASP A 139 -6.28 7.03 11.21
N PRO A 140 -7.18 8.00 11.32
CA PRO A 140 -7.03 9.31 10.66
C PRO A 140 -5.77 10.10 11.01
N SER A 141 -5.07 9.71 12.07
CA SER A 141 -3.87 10.41 12.56
C SER A 141 -2.59 9.59 12.42
N ARG A 142 -2.69 8.30 12.05
CA ARG A 142 -1.55 7.38 11.98
C ARG A 142 -1.62 6.47 10.75
N ILE A 143 -0.50 6.34 10.08
CA ILE A 143 -0.33 5.45 8.93
C ILE A 143 1.00 4.72 9.04
N TYR A 144 1.14 3.64 8.26
CA TYR A 144 2.44 3.09 7.90
C TYR A 144 2.77 3.40 6.47
N PHE A 145 4.00 3.81 6.22
CA PHE A 145 4.64 3.66 4.92
C PHE A 145 5.36 2.31 4.91
N GLU A 146 5.08 1.49 3.93
CA GLU A 146 5.65 0.14 3.84
C GLU A 146 6.48 -0.02 2.59
N ARG A 147 7.62 -0.68 2.75
CA ARG A 147 8.41 -1.23 1.65
C ARG A 147 9.16 -2.47 2.12
N CYS A 148 9.04 -3.55 1.35
CA CYS A 148 9.75 -4.81 1.61
C CYS A 148 9.52 -5.36 3.02
N GLY A 149 8.33 -5.23 3.57
CA GLY A 149 8.01 -5.66 4.92
C GLY A 149 8.56 -4.77 6.04
N ILE A 150 9.15 -3.62 5.70
CA ILE A 150 9.58 -2.61 6.67
C ILE A 150 8.50 -1.54 6.74
N PHE A 151 7.93 -1.37 7.92
CA PHE A 151 6.85 -0.44 8.19
C PHE A 151 7.38 0.77 8.96
N MET A 152 7.18 1.94 8.40
CA MET A 152 7.53 3.22 9.02
C MET A 152 6.26 3.88 9.55
N GLU A 153 6.05 3.79 10.88
CA GLU A 153 4.90 4.43 11.53
C GLU A 153 5.07 5.95 11.45
N ALA A 154 4.04 6.60 10.92
CA ALA A 154 4.00 8.04 10.81
C ALA A 154 2.72 8.60 11.43
N VAL A 155 2.85 9.79 12.03
CA VAL A 155 1.74 10.56 12.58
C VAL A 155 1.52 11.81 11.75
N HIS A 156 0.26 12.20 11.61
CA HIS A 156 -0.11 13.41 10.89
C HIS A 156 0.47 14.65 11.60
N ASP A 157 1.24 15.45 10.85
CA ASP A 157 1.93 16.65 11.37
C ASP A 157 1.18 17.92 10.95
N SER A 158 -0.01 18.12 11.52
CA SER A 158 -0.90 19.22 11.18
C SER A 158 -0.36 20.60 11.53
N GLY A 159 0.63 20.66 12.43
CA GLY A 159 1.29 21.92 12.83
C GLY A 159 2.48 22.31 11.96
N PHE A 160 2.88 21.44 11.02
CA PHE A 160 4.04 21.74 10.19
C PHE A 160 3.69 22.71 9.05
N VAL A 161 4.38 23.86 9.04
CA VAL A 161 4.35 24.81 7.93
C VAL A 161 5.63 24.64 7.13
N ALA A 162 5.51 24.30 5.86
CA ALA A 162 6.69 24.19 4.99
C ALA A 162 7.41 25.53 4.90
N PRO A 163 8.76 25.56 5.00
CA PRO A 163 9.49 26.77 4.73
C PRO A 163 9.22 27.24 3.29
N PRO A 164 9.17 28.54 3.03
CA PRO A 164 8.99 29.06 1.68
C PRO A 164 10.10 28.53 0.76
N LEU A 165 9.72 28.10 -0.43
CA LEU A 165 10.68 27.71 -1.46
C LEU A 165 11.53 28.93 -1.79
N ARG A 166 12.85 28.79 -1.65
CA ARG A 166 13.84 29.81 -2.05
C ARG A 166 14.21 29.64 -3.50
#